data_96564abe78e61472b856c74452029018
#
_entry.id   96564abe78e61472b856c74452029018
#
_cell.length_a   1.000
_cell.length_b   1.000
_cell.length_c   1.000
_cell.angle_alpha   90.00
_cell.angle_beta   90.00
_cell.angle_gamma   90.00
#
_symmetry.space_group_name_H-M   'P 1'
#
loop_
_entity.id
_entity.type
_entity.pdbx_description
1 polymer ?
#
loop_
_entity_poly.entity_id
_entity_poly.type
_entity_poly.pdbx_seq_one_letter_code
_entity_poly.pdbx_strand_id
1 'polypeptide(L)'
;MRLNSTLAQGRYHYSCDGREMPVQDSWQLGFDAQGRRSLVSQRLVGDQGFGIEVFAVLSRGLVSECQLNWRDEVDEVSANYHLCPAEGHSPRLGDEIEAKWSGPNGPQALRLGGDNRLLFPLMRVFMGPLLKTLVKHREGLEVVSPDIVDPSQRGKLLAPRISHRTARVMAGDSASQRAQDLGPDISGYIYQGDEAERDAHCYVDNRSLLVGYDWPSSTGRLWQVRLRDLEWSPSLTSLLF
;
A
#
# COMPACT_ATOMS: atom_id res chain seq x y z
N MET A 1 14.84 0.11 -9.62
CA MET A 1 14.09 0.45 -10.87
C MET A 1 13.71 1.93 -10.84
N ARG A 2 13.43 2.58 -11.98
CA ARG A 2 13.12 4.03 -12.04
C ARG A 2 11.96 4.28 -13.00
N LEU A 3 11.21 5.36 -12.75
CA LEU A 3 10.22 5.86 -13.70
C LEU A 3 10.91 6.66 -14.81
N ASN A 4 10.44 6.51 -16.04
CA ASN A 4 10.85 7.34 -17.18
C ASN A 4 10.08 8.66 -17.24
N SER A 5 8.86 8.66 -16.72
CA SER A 5 8.04 9.86 -16.63
C SER A 5 7.17 9.80 -15.38
N THR A 6 6.95 10.94 -14.74
CA THR A 6 6.12 11.07 -13.54
C THR A 6 4.78 11.70 -13.92
N LEU A 7 3.69 11.05 -13.56
CA LEU A 7 2.31 11.52 -13.71
C LEU A 7 1.83 12.29 -12.47
N ALA A 8 2.20 11.76 -11.29
CA ALA A 8 1.83 12.33 -10.02
C ALA A 8 2.88 11.97 -8.97
N GLN A 9 2.99 12.79 -7.94
CA GLN A 9 3.81 12.52 -6.77
C GLN A 9 3.16 13.10 -5.51
N GLY A 10 3.55 12.58 -4.35
CA GLY A 10 3.04 13.08 -3.08
C GLY A 10 3.79 12.53 -1.88
N ARG A 11 3.45 13.05 -0.69
CA ARG A 11 4.02 12.63 0.59
C ARG A 11 2.93 12.39 1.62
N TYR A 12 3.16 11.42 2.50
CA TYR A 12 2.34 11.19 3.66
C TYR A 12 3.04 11.65 4.92
N HIS A 13 2.34 12.44 5.72
CA HIS A 13 2.77 12.88 7.04
C HIS A 13 2.06 12.06 8.10
N TYR A 14 2.81 11.66 9.10
CA TYR A 14 2.35 10.84 10.22
C TYR A 14 2.31 11.65 11.50
N SER A 15 1.25 11.51 12.26
CA SER A 15 1.15 12.05 13.61
C SER A 15 0.56 11.04 14.58
N CYS A 16 0.89 11.19 15.85
CA CYS A 16 0.36 10.39 16.95
C CYS A 16 -0.08 11.32 18.09
N ASP A 17 -1.38 11.28 18.43
CA ASP A 17 -2.01 12.21 19.38
C ASP A 17 -1.71 13.69 19.03
N GLY A 18 -1.74 14.03 17.74
CA GLY A 18 -1.47 15.36 17.21
C GLY A 18 0.01 15.78 17.15
N ARG A 19 0.94 14.92 17.58
CA ARG A 19 2.39 15.17 17.47
C ARG A 19 2.92 14.56 16.19
N GLU A 20 3.68 15.33 15.41
CA GLU A 20 4.33 14.84 14.21
C GLU A 20 5.35 13.74 14.54
N MET A 21 5.36 12.71 13.72
CA MET A 21 6.26 11.56 13.84
C MET A 21 7.35 11.65 12.77
N PRO A 22 8.59 11.23 13.06
CA PRO A 22 9.70 11.29 12.11
C PRO A 22 9.64 10.16 11.07
N VAL A 23 8.48 10.02 10.43
CA VAL A 23 8.23 9.07 9.33
C VAL A 23 8.07 9.86 8.05
N GLN A 24 8.96 9.62 7.09
CA GLN A 24 8.88 10.17 5.74
C GLN A 24 8.38 9.09 4.79
N ASP A 25 7.22 9.30 4.20
CA ASP A 25 6.60 8.38 3.22
C ASP A 25 6.29 9.16 1.96
N SER A 26 7.03 8.92 0.89
CA SER A 26 6.89 9.59 -0.40
C SER A 26 6.62 8.60 -1.51
N TRP A 27 5.97 9.07 -2.58
CA TRP A 27 5.66 8.22 -3.73
C TRP A 27 5.64 9.02 -5.03
N GLN A 28 5.89 8.30 -6.13
CA GLN A 28 5.77 8.77 -7.50
C GLN A 28 5.04 7.74 -8.34
N LEU A 29 4.04 8.16 -9.09
CA LEU A 29 3.31 7.36 -10.08
C LEU A 29 3.72 7.81 -11.47
N GLY A 30 3.93 6.87 -12.38
CA GLY A 30 4.35 7.20 -13.74
C GLY A 30 4.42 5.99 -14.66
N PHE A 31 5.29 6.08 -15.66
CA PHE A 31 5.60 4.97 -16.55
C PHE A 31 7.06 4.55 -16.41
N ASP A 32 7.32 3.25 -16.43
CA ASP A 32 8.68 2.69 -16.46
C ASP A 32 9.28 2.70 -17.88
N ALA A 33 10.49 2.16 -18.03
CA ALA A 33 11.20 2.09 -19.32
C ALA A 33 10.48 1.23 -20.36
N GLN A 34 9.59 0.34 -19.95
CA GLN A 34 8.77 -0.51 -20.81
C GLN A 34 7.39 0.10 -21.12
N GLY A 35 7.13 1.34 -20.66
CA GLY A 35 5.84 2.01 -20.82
C GLY A 35 4.73 1.45 -19.93
N ARG A 36 5.06 0.63 -18.93
CA ARG A 36 4.08 0.09 -17.97
C ARG A 36 3.79 1.11 -16.89
N ARG A 37 2.54 1.22 -16.48
CA ARG A 37 2.15 2.08 -15.37
C ARG A 37 2.78 1.55 -14.08
N SER A 38 3.60 2.37 -13.45
CA SER A 38 4.42 1.94 -12.31
C SER A 38 4.41 2.98 -11.21
N LEU A 39 4.64 2.54 -9.99
CA LEU A 39 4.68 3.36 -8.79
C LEU A 39 5.96 3.05 -8.01
N VAL A 40 6.66 4.11 -7.61
CA VAL A 40 7.78 4.05 -6.65
C VAL A 40 7.31 4.68 -5.36
N SER A 41 7.53 4.02 -4.24
CA SER A 41 7.25 4.56 -2.92
C SER A 41 8.38 4.25 -1.96
N GLN A 42 8.71 5.20 -1.10
CA GLN A 42 9.78 5.08 -0.11
C GLN A 42 9.27 5.53 1.26
N ARG A 43 9.53 4.74 2.29
CA ARG A 43 9.29 5.10 3.68
C ARG A 43 10.59 5.02 4.46
N LEU A 44 10.92 6.11 5.17
CA LEU A 44 12.04 6.22 6.08
C LEU A 44 11.50 6.46 7.49
N VAL A 45 11.99 5.71 8.46
CA VAL A 45 11.64 5.85 9.87
C VAL A 45 12.89 6.29 10.61
N GLY A 46 13.02 7.62 10.80
CA GLY A 46 14.25 8.24 11.31
C GLY A 46 14.71 7.73 12.67
N ASP A 47 13.77 7.56 13.60
CA ASP A 47 14.08 7.10 14.96
C ASP A 47 14.51 5.63 15.03
N GLN A 48 14.16 4.85 14.03
CA GLN A 48 14.41 3.40 13.98
C GLN A 48 15.54 3.05 12.99
N GLY A 49 16.08 4.05 12.29
CA GLY A 49 17.21 3.89 11.38
C GLY A 49 16.96 2.94 10.20
N PHE A 50 15.69 2.68 9.84
CA PHE A 50 15.39 1.81 8.72
C PHE A 50 14.58 2.50 7.62
N GLY A 51 14.71 1.97 6.41
CA GLY A 51 13.93 2.39 5.26
C GLY A 51 13.38 1.22 4.45
N ILE A 52 12.26 1.45 3.80
CA ILE A 52 11.70 0.51 2.81
C ILE A 52 11.42 1.26 1.52
N GLU A 53 11.84 0.70 0.41
CA GLU A 53 11.54 1.17 -0.94
C GLU A 53 10.73 0.11 -1.67
N VAL A 54 9.69 0.55 -2.37
CA VAL A 54 8.82 -0.31 -3.16
C VAL A 54 8.75 0.23 -4.58
N PHE A 55 9.02 -0.62 -5.55
CA PHE A 55 8.68 -0.43 -6.95
C PHE A 55 7.54 -1.39 -7.30
N ALA A 56 6.43 -0.88 -7.83
CA ALA A 56 5.30 -1.71 -8.21
C ALA A 56 4.82 -1.41 -9.63
N VAL A 57 4.44 -2.44 -10.37
CA VAL A 57 3.77 -2.36 -11.67
C VAL A 57 2.27 -2.53 -11.44
N LEU A 58 1.50 -1.63 -12.05
CA LEU A 58 0.04 -1.60 -11.94
C LEU A 58 -0.60 -2.10 -13.24
N SER A 59 -1.51 -3.05 -13.10
CA SER A 59 -2.31 -3.57 -14.20
C SER A 59 -3.79 -3.58 -13.80
N ARG A 60 -4.63 -2.85 -14.54
CA ARG A 60 -6.09 -2.76 -14.29
C ARG A 60 -6.46 -2.42 -12.85
N GLY A 61 -5.68 -1.54 -12.22
CA GLY A 61 -5.89 -1.12 -10.83
C GLY A 61 -5.39 -2.10 -9.76
N LEU A 62 -4.77 -3.22 -10.15
CA LEU A 62 -4.11 -4.17 -9.26
C LEU A 62 -2.59 -3.99 -9.32
N VAL A 63 -1.91 -4.36 -8.25
CA VAL A 63 -0.46 -4.55 -8.27
C VAL A 63 -0.17 -5.91 -8.90
N SER A 64 0.46 -5.93 -10.08
CA SER A 64 0.82 -7.17 -10.78
C SER A 64 2.21 -7.67 -10.42
N GLU A 65 3.12 -6.75 -10.13
CA GLU A 65 4.49 -7.03 -9.72
C GLU A 65 4.87 -6.01 -8.65
N CYS A 66 5.65 -6.41 -7.65
CA CYS A 66 6.35 -5.45 -6.81
C CYS A 66 7.71 -5.99 -6.36
N GLN A 67 8.67 -5.11 -6.33
CA GLN A 67 9.97 -5.29 -5.74
C GLN A 67 10.06 -4.42 -4.49
N LEU A 68 10.53 -5.02 -3.40
CA LEU A 68 10.73 -4.33 -2.13
C LEU A 68 12.20 -4.46 -1.72
N ASN A 69 12.76 -3.36 -1.23
CA ASN A 69 14.08 -3.33 -0.61
C ASN A 69 13.90 -2.71 0.77
N TRP A 70 14.19 -3.47 1.78
CA TRP A 70 14.27 -3.01 3.16
C TRP A 70 15.74 -2.93 3.57
N ARG A 71 16.14 -1.86 4.24
CA ARG A 71 17.51 -1.69 4.75
C ARG A 71 17.51 -0.95 6.08
N ASP A 72 18.43 -1.30 6.92
CA ASP A 72 18.87 -0.49 8.06
C ASP A 72 20.39 -0.23 7.98
N GLU A 73 21.01 0.10 9.12
CA GLU A 73 22.45 0.38 9.19
C GLU A 73 23.32 -0.88 8.96
N VAL A 74 22.76 -2.07 9.14
CA VAL A 74 23.50 -3.35 9.17
C VAL A 74 23.18 -4.23 7.97
N ASP A 75 21.88 -4.31 7.60
CA ASP A 75 21.40 -5.31 6.64
C ASP A 75 20.56 -4.68 5.53
N GLU A 76 20.55 -5.38 4.40
CA GLU A 76 19.62 -5.16 3.30
C GLU A 76 18.90 -6.46 2.97
N VAL A 77 17.56 -6.39 2.90
CA VAL A 77 16.69 -7.52 2.54
C VAL A 77 15.82 -7.11 1.36
N SER A 78 15.74 -8.00 0.37
CA SER A 78 14.90 -7.74 -0.81
C SER A 78 13.84 -8.81 -1.01
N ALA A 79 12.73 -8.43 -1.62
CA ALA A 79 11.69 -9.36 -2.04
C ALA A 79 11.07 -8.94 -3.37
N ASN A 80 10.62 -9.94 -4.13
CA ASN A 80 9.88 -9.77 -5.36
C ASN A 80 8.58 -10.57 -5.26
N TYR A 81 7.48 -9.94 -5.61
CA TYR A 81 6.17 -10.55 -5.70
C TYR A 81 5.62 -10.37 -7.10
N HIS A 82 5.02 -11.40 -7.63
CA HIS A 82 4.48 -11.40 -8.98
C HIS A 82 3.16 -12.16 -9.04
N LEU A 83 2.13 -11.56 -9.67
CA LEU A 83 0.91 -12.27 -10.04
C LEU A 83 1.19 -13.11 -11.29
N CYS A 84 0.89 -14.38 -11.22
CA CYS A 84 1.06 -15.35 -12.31
C CYS A 84 -0.28 -15.60 -13.02
N PRO A 85 -0.68 -14.75 -13.97
CA PRO A 85 -1.92 -14.99 -14.72
C PRO A 85 -1.80 -16.23 -15.60
N ALA A 86 -2.92 -16.84 -15.94
CA ALA A 86 -2.94 -17.87 -16.96
C ALA A 86 -2.41 -17.30 -18.29
N GLU A 87 -1.81 -18.17 -19.11
CA GLU A 87 -1.18 -17.80 -20.38
C GLU A 87 -2.14 -16.96 -21.26
N GLY A 88 -1.65 -15.85 -21.78
CA GLY A 88 -2.42 -14.92 -22.62
C GLY A 88 -3.42 -14.04 -21.85
N HIS A 89 -3.49 -14.12 -20.53
CA HIS A 89 -4.40 -13.31 -19.72
C HIS A 89 -3.70 -12.16 -19.00
N SER A 90 -4.42 -11.07 -18.78
CA SER A 90 -3.96 -10.00 -17.91
C SER A 90 -4.12 -10.38 -16.44
N PRO A 91 -3.27 -9.87 -15.53
CA PRO A 91 -3.38 -10.09 -14.09
C PRO A 91 -4.77 -9.74 -13.56
N ARG A 92 -5.30 -10.59 -12.69
CA ARG A 92 -6.62 -10.45 -12.06
C ARG A 92 -6.58 -10.92 -10.60
N LEU A 93 -7.62 -10.57 -9.87
CA LEU A 93 -7.83 -11.06 -8.51
C LEU A 93 -7.96 -12.60 -8.54
N GLY A 94 -7.27 -13.27 -7.62
CA GLY A 94 -7.26 -14.73 -7.49
C GLY A 94 -6.19 -15.44 -8.33
N ASP A 95 -5.41 -14.73 -9.14
CA ASP A 95 -4.24 -15.33 -9.78
C ASP A 95 -3.21 -15.76 -8.72
N GLU A 96 -2.45 -16.80 -9.01
CA GLU A 96 -1.37 -17.26 -8.15
C GLU A 96 -0.35 -16.14 -7.90
N ILE A 97 0.13 -16.00 -6.67
CA ILE A 97 1.18 -15.06 -6.29
C ILE A 97 2.48 -15.83 -6.07
N GLU A 98 3.49 -15.57 -6.88
CA GLU A 98 4.86 -16.00 -6.62
C GLU A 98 5.57 -14.94 -5.77
N ALA A 99 6.12 -15.36 -4.63
CA ALA A 99 6.94 -14.53 -3.75
C ALA A 99 8.36 -15.11 -3.70
N LYS A 100 9.36 -14.24 -3.88
CA LYS A 100 10.79 -14.57 -3.75
C LYS A 100 11.41 -13.53 -2.83
N TRP A 101 12.11 -13.95 -1.78
CA TRP A 101 12.77 -13.03 -0.86
C TRP A 101 14.14 -13.54 -0.44
N SER A 102 15.03 -12.62 -0.11
CA SER A 102 16.35 -12.91 0.43
C SER A 102 16.34 -12.61 1.93
N GLY A 103 16.83 -13.55 2.71
CA GLY A 103 17.00 -13.39 4.16
C GLY A 103 18.34 -13.98 4.61
N PRO A 104 18.65 -13.95 5.91
CA PRO A 104 19.89 -14.47 6.47
C PRO A 104 20.16 -15.95 6.13
N ASN A 105 19.10 -16.70 5.85
CA ASN A 105 19.16 -18.13 5.48
C ASN A 105 19.27 -18.36 3.96
N GLY A 106 19.55 -17.30 3.19
CA GLY A 106 19.62 -17.34 1.73
C GLY A 106 18.27 -17.08 1.05
N PRO A 107 18.24 -17.20 -0.29
CA PRO A 107 17.04 -16.95 -1.07
C PRO A 107 15.95 -18.00 -0.82
N GLN A 108 14.72 -17.55 -0.70
CA GLN A 108 13.53 -18.37 -0.50
C GLN A 108 12.48 -18.03 -1.57
N ALA A 109 11.59 -18.98 -1.86
CA ALA A 109 10.48 -18.78 -2.78
C ALA A 109 9.24 -19.52 -2.30
N LEU A 110 8.07 -18.94 -2.56
CA LEU A 110 6.78 -19.55 -2.24
C LEU A 110 5.77 -19.18 -3.34
N ARG A 111 4.90 -20.12 -3.69
CA ARG A 111 3.73 -19.88 -4.54
C ARG A 111 2.46 -20.00 -3.73
N LEU A 112 1.62 -19.02 -3.85
CA LEU A 112 0.38 -18.86 -3.10
C LEU A 112 -0.78 -18.87 -4.10
N GLY A 113 -1.35 -20.03 -4.33
CA GLY A 113 -2.58 -20.18 -5.10
C GLY A 113 -3.81 -20.02 -4.22
N GLY A 114 -4.95 -19.77 -4.83
CA GLY A 114 -6.26 -19.69 -4.19
C GLY A 114 -7.10 -18.53 -4.69
N ASP A 115 -8.41 -18.78 -4.77
CA ASP A 115 -9.38 -17.77 -5.16
C ASP A 115 -9.40 -16.61 -4.12
N ASN A 116 -9.69 -15.41 -4.58
CA ASN A 116 -9.85 -14.21 -3.74
C ASN A 116 -8.60 -13.71 -3.00
N ARG A 117 -7.41 -13.90 -3.58
CA ARG A 117 -6.17 -13.31 -3.06
C ARG A 117 -5.79 -12.03 -3.77
N LEU A 118 -5.29 -11.07 -2.99
CA LEU A 118 -4.84 -9.76 -3.46
C LEU A 118 -3.41 -9.49 -2.98
N LEU A 119 -2.55 -9.02 -3.87
CA LEU A 119 -1.21 -8.54 -3.52
C LEU A 119 -1.27 -7.08 -3.02
N PHE A 120 -0.70 -6.82 -1.85
CA PHE A 120 -0.64 -5.49 -1.24
C PHE A 120 0.80 -5.17 -0.77
N PRO A 121 1.49 -4.20 -1.42
CA PRO A 121 2.89 -3.90 -1.16
C PRO A 121 3.11 -2.91 0.00
N LEU A 122 2.31 -2.95 1.06
CA LEU A 122 2.46 -2.25 2.36
C LEU A 122 2.35 -0.72 2.36
N MET A 123 2.61 -0.02 1.24
CA MET A 123 2.68 1.42 1.23
C MET A 123 1.30 2.08 1.17
N ARG A 124 1.15 3.21 1.85
CA ARG A 124 -0.15 3.91 2.00
C ARG A 124 -0.79 4.31 0.68
N VAL A 125 0.01 4.61 -0.33
CA VAL A 125 -0.49 4.97 -1.67
C VAL A 125 -1.31 3.84 -2.33
N PHE A 126 -1.11 2.57 -1.94
CA PHE A 126 -1.88 1.43 -2.46
C PHE A 126 -3.18 1.18 -1.69
N MET A 127 -3.44 1.89 -0.59
CA MET A 127 -4.64 1.67 0.24
C MET A 127 -5.94 2.00 -0.50
N GLY A 128 -5.96 3.05 -1.32
CA GLY A 128 -7.19 3.42 -2.03
C GLY A 128 -7.71 2.32 -2.97
N PRO A 129 -6.89 1.77 -3.90
CA PRO A 129 -7.26 0.62 -4.71
C PRO A 129 -7.65 -0.61 -3.89
N LEU A 130 -6.92 -0.92 -2.80
CA LEU A 130 -7.24 -2.00 -1.89
C LEU A 130 -8.65 -1.84 -1.31
N LEU A 131 -8.97 -0.68 -0.72
CA LEU A 131 -10.27 -0.41 -0.11
C LEU A 131 -11.43 -0.54 -1.12
N LYS A 132 -11.27 0.03 -2.32
CA LYS A 132 -12.28 -0.09 -3.39
C LYS A 132 -12.49 -1.53 -3.84
N THR A 133 -11.46 -2.37 -3.77
CA THR A 133 -11.58 -3.79 -4.06
C THR A 133 -12.27 -4.53 -2.92
N LEU A 134 -11.86 -4.31 -1.67
CA LEU A 134 -12.45 -4.95 -0.49
C LEU A 134 -13.95 -4.68 -0.36
N VAL A 135 -14.41 -3.44 -0.60
CA VAL A 135 -15.85 -3.09 -0.53
C VAL A 135 -16.70 -3.89 -1.51
N LYS A 136 -16.17 -4.32 -2.64
CA LYS A 136 -16.88 -5.17 -3.61
C LYS A 136 -17.02 -6.62 -3.12
N HIS A 137 -16.18 -7.02 -2.16
CA HIS A 137 -16.14 -8.36 -1.58
C HIS A 137 -16.57 -8.29 -0.11
N ARG A 138 -17.87 -8.39 0.14
CA ARG A 138 -18.48 -8.18 1.48
C ARG A 138 -17.91 -9.09 2.58
N GLU A 139 -17.48 -10.28 2.22
CA GLU A 139 -16.87 -11.24 3.14
C GLU A 139 -15.37 -10.98 3.36
N GLY A 140 -14.80 -9.97 2.68
CA GLY A 140 -13.38 -9.67 2.70
C GLY A 140 -12.56 -10.50 1.71
N LEU A 141 -11.25 -10.30 1.75
CA LEU A 141 -10.28 -11.00 0.91
C LEU A 141 -9.08 -11.43 1.74
N GLU A 142 -8.42 -12.50 1.29
CA GLU A 142 -7.06 -12.79 1.72
C GLU A 142 -6.09 -11.82 1.03
N VAL A 143 -5.34 -11.08 1.83
CA VAL A 143 -4.34 -10.14 1.33
C VAL A 143 -2.96 -10.66 1.64
N VAL A 144 -2.17 -10.84 0.58
CA VAL A 144 -0.76 -11.19 0.68
C VAL A 144 0.05 -9.90 0.75
N SER A 145 0.79 -9.73 1.80
CA SER A 145 1.68 -8.58 2.00
C SER A 145 3.05 -9.05 2.53
N PRO A 146 4.14 -8.30 2.24
CA PRO A 146 5.43 -8.54 2.87
C PRO A 146 5.35 -8.37 4.38
N ASP A 147 6.01 -9.24 5.15
CA ASP A 147 6.05 -9.13 6.62
C ASP A 147 7.13 -8.12 7.04
N ILE A 148 6.70 -7.08 7.78
CA ILE A 148 7.59 -6.08 8.41
C ILE A 148 7.21 -5.84 9.88
N VAL A 149 6.41 -6.73 10.47
CA VAL A 149 5.83 -6.52 11.82
C VAL A 149 6.92 -6.47 12.88
N ASP A 150 7.92 -7.32 12.76
CA ASP A 150 9.05 -7.37 13.68
C ASP A 150 10.37 -7.37 12.91
N PRO A 151 11.00 -6.20 12.72
CA PRO A 151 12.29 -6.10 12.03
C PRO A 151 13.43 -6.87 12.70
N SER A 152 13.30 -7.26 13.96
CA SER A 152 14.31 -8.08 14.65
C SER A 152 14.30 -9.54 14.16
N GLN A 153 13.17 -10.02 13.65
CA GLN A 153 13.03 -11.36 13.06
C GLN A 153 13.50 -11.38 11.60
N ARG A 154 14.81 -11.15 11.37
CA ARG A 154 15.43 -11.03 10.05
C ARG A 154 15.04 -12.13 9.07
N GLY A 155 14.88 -13.37 9.57
CA GLY A 155 14.53 -14.53 8.73
C GLY A 155 13.11 -14.48 8.15
N LYS A 156 12.23 -13.65 8.70
CA LYS A 156 10.84 -13.47 8.24
C LYS A 156 10.64 -12.16 7.53
N LEU A 157 11.61 -11.25 7.58
CA LEU A 157 11.48 -9.93 7.00
C LEU A 157 11.24 -10.04 5.50
N LEU A 158 10.21 -9.34 5.03
CA LEU A 158 9.69 -9.38 3.66
C LEU A 158 9.20 -10.76 3.19
N ALA A 159 9.11 -11.79 4.06
CA ALA A 159 8.40 -13.02 3.73
C ALA A 159 6.91 -12.75 3.48
N PRO A 160 6.22 -13.54 2.63
CA PRO A 160 4.80 -13.35 2.41
C PRO A 160 3.98 -13.66 3.67
N ARG A 161 3.17 -12.71 4.09
CA ARG A 161 2.19 -12.84 5.15
C ARG A 161 0.79 -12.75 4.57
N ILE A 162 -0.08 -13.68 4.92
CA ILE A 162 -1.49 -13.70 4.52
C ILE A 162 -2.33 -13.18 5.68
N SER A 163 -3.20 -12.23 5.41
CA SER A 163 -4.17 -11.74 6.39
C SER A 163 -5.55 -11.55 5.73
N HIS A 164 -6.61 -11.91 6.46
CA HIS A 164 -7.96 -11.61 6.02
C HIS A 164 -8.28 -10.15 6.30
N ARG A 165 -8.73 -9.41 5.27
CA ARG A 165 -9.01 -7.97 5.38
C ARG A 165 -10.40 -7.66 4.86
N THR A 166 -11.04 -6.70 5.51
CA THR A 166 -12.37 -6.22 5.12
C THR A 166 -12.39 -4.69 5.02
N ALA A 167 -13.31 -4.18 4.23
CA ALA A 167 -13.64 -2.76 4.23
C ALA A 167 -15.12 -2.55 3.97
N ARG A 168 -15.69 -1.49 4.56
CA ARG A 168 -17.05 -1.04 4.29
C ARG A 168 -17.09 0.48 4.17
N VAL A 169 -18.01 0.98 3.36
CA VAL A 169 -18.24 2.43 3.26
C VAL A 169 -18.76 2.94 4.62
N MET A 170 -18.23 4.06 5.07
CA MET A 170 -18.71 4.75 6.27
C MET A 170 -20.10 5.27 6.00
N ALA A 171 -21.01 5.08 6.96
CA ALA A 171 -22.36 5.59 6.93
C ALA A 171 -22.57 6.60 8.07
N GLY A 172 -23.40 7.63 7.83
CA GLY A 172 -23.78 8.62 8.84
C GLY A 172 -23.11 9.99 8.67
N ASP A 173 -23.72 10.99 9.31
CA ASP A 173 -23.38 12.41 9.12
C ASP A 173 -21.99 12.78 9.61
N SER A 174 -21.56 12.21 10.75
CA SER A 174 -20.22 12.50 11.31
C SER A 174 -19.08 11.97 10.43
N ALA A 175 -19.29 10.85 9.75
CA ALA A 175 -18.35 10.28 8.82
C ALA A 175 -18.25 11.12 7.54
N SER A 176 -19.41 11.54 7.04
CA SER A 176 -19.51 12.44 5.89
C SER A 176 -18.86 13.79 6.19
N GLN A 177 -19.06 14.35 7.37
CA GLN A 177 -18.45 15.61 7.77
C GLN A 177 -16.91 15.53 7.77
N ARG A 178 -16.32 14.49 8.39
CA ARG A 178 -14.86 14.33 8.37
C ARG A 178 -14.27 14.12 6.97
N ALA A 179 -14.98 13.43 6.10
CA ALA A 179 -14.57 13.29 4.71
C ALA A 179 -14.62 14.65 3.99
N GLN A 180 -15.67 15.45 4.20
CA GLN A 180 -15.82 16.80 3.64
C GLN A 180 -14.74 17.77 4.13
N ASP A 181 -14.31 17.67 5.40
CA ASP A 181 -13.23 18.49 5.98
C ASP A 181 -11.88 18.23 5.28
N LEU A 182 -11.70 17.04 4.68
CA LEU A 182 -10.51 16.70 3.91
C LEU A 182 -10.57 17.13 2.43
N GLY A 183 -11.74 17.46 1.94
CA GLY A 183 -11.96 17.99 0.58
C GLY A 183 -13.23 17.47 -0.09
N PRO A 184 -13.59 18.06 -1.24
CA PRO A 184 -14.71 17.56 -2.05
C PRO A 184 -14.36 16.17 -2.62
N ASP A 185 -15.39 15.37 -2.89
CA ASP A 185 -15.29 14.05 -3.52
C ASP A 185 -14.47 13.01 -2.74
N ILE A 186 -14.37 13.15 -1.41
CA ILE A 186 -13.73 12.20 -0.53
C ILE A 186 -14.75 11.16 -0.04
N SER A 187 -14.42 9.88 -0.18
CA SER A 187 -15.20 8.77 0.37
C SER A 187 -14.54 8.23 1.63
N GLY A 188 -15.32 8.02 2.68
CA GLY A 188 -14.87 7.41 3.93
C GLY A 188 -15.09 5.89 3.95
N TYR A 189 -14.13 5.17 4.50
CA TYR A 189 -14.17 3.72 4.67
C TYR A 189 -13.78 3.33 6.09
N ILE A 190 -14.44 2.30 6.63
CA ILE A 190 -13.97 1.59 7.81
C ILE A 190 -13.22 0.36 7.32
N TYR A 191 -11.96 0.22 7.74
CA TYR A 191 -11.06 -0.82 7.32
C TYR A 191 -10.64 -1.68 8.51
N GLN A 192 -10.65 -2.98 8.29
CA GLN A 192 -10.11 -3.97 9.22
C GLN A 192 -8.98 -4.71 8.52
N GLY A 193 -7.77 -4.42 8.95
CA GLY A 193 -6.54 -5.04 8.48
C GLY A 193 -6.04 -6.10 9.44
N ASP A 194 -4.76 -5.99 9.78
CA ASP A 194 -4.14 -6.79 10.83
C ASP A 194 -4.64 -6.36 12.23
N GLU A 195 -4.31 -7.11 13.27
CA GLU A 195 -4.75 -6.84 14.64
C GLU A 195 -4.49 -5.41 15.13
N ALA A 196 -3.43 -4.78 14.62
CA ALA A 196 -3.07 -3.40 14.94
C ALA A 196 -3.94 -2.35 14.22
N GLU A 197 -4.72 -2.74 13.21
CA GLU A 197 -5.49 -1.83 12.35
C GLU A 197 -7.00 -2.15 12.40
N ARG A 198 -7.52 -2.45 13.58
CA ARG A 198 -8.96 -2.65 13.78
C ARG A 198 -9.70 -1.33 13.64
N ASP A 199 -10.81 -1.35 12.87
CA ASP A 199 -11.70 -0.20 12.67
C ASP A 199 -10.97 1.10 12.29
N ALA A 200 -9.94 0.98 11.46
CA ALA A 200 -9.24 2.13 10.93
C ALA A 200 -10.14 2.93 9.98
N HIS A 201 -10.11 4.24 10.09
CA HIS A 201 -10.87 5.15 9.21
C HIS A 201 -9.99 5.61 8.06
N CYS A 202 -10.39 5.30 6.85
CA CYS A 202 -9.65 5.65 5.64
C CYS A 202 -10.48 6.63 4.80
N TYR A 203 -9.82 7.61 4.24
CA TYR A 203 -10.43 8.62 3.38
C TYR A 203 -9.74 8.60 2.02
N VAL A 204 -10.52 8.44 0.96
CA VAL A 204 -10.01 8.19 -0.39
C VAL A 204 -10.69 9.14 -1.37
N ASP A 205 -9.92 9.78 -2.23
CA ASP A 205 -10.44 10.64 -3.27
C ASP A 205 -11.07 9.87 -4.45
N ASN A 206 -11.66 10.60 -5.39
CA ASN A 206 -12.28 10.02 -6.58
C ASN A 206 -11.27 9.30 -7.50
N ARG A 207 -9.97 9.64 -7.44
CA ARG A 207 -8.87 9.02 -8.19
C ARG A 207 -8.28 7.79 -7.48
N SER A 208 -8.86 7.36 -6.36
CA SER A 208 -8.38 6.24 -5.55
C SER A 208 -7.07 6.52 -4.79
N LEU A 209 -6.74 7.77 -4.52
CA LEU A 209 -5.65 8.11 -3.61
C LEU A 209 -6.15 8.15 -2.17
N LEU A 210 -5.40 7.54 -1.27
CA LEU A 210 -5.61 7.73 0.16
C LEU A 210 -5.22 9.16 0.54
N VAL A 211 -6.15 9.94 1.06
CA VAL A 211 -5.91 11.32 1.52
C VAL A 211 -5.81 11.41 3.04
N GLY A 212 -6.38 10.43 3.74
CA GLY A 212 -6.32 10.35 5.19
C GLY A 212 -6.50 8.93 5.70
N TYR A 213 -5.85 8.63 6.83
CA TYR A 213 -5.94 7.34 7.51
C TYR A 213 -5.78 7.55 9.01
N ASP A 214 -6.78 7.14 9.77
CA ASP A 214 -6.83 7.29 11.22
C ASP A 214 -7.06 5.93 11.87
N TRP A 215 -6.23 5.55 12.86
CA TRP A 215 -6.44 4.32 13.59
C TRP A 215 -6.01 4.45 15.05
N PRO A 216 -6.76 3.86 16.00
CA PRO A 216 -6.31 3.71 17.37
C PRO A 216 -5.25 2.59 17.44
N SER A 217 -4.15 2.85 18.13
CA SER A 217 -3.19 1.79 18.46
C SER A 217 -3.74 0.89 19.57
N SER A 218 -3.09 -0.24 19.81
CA SER A 218 -3.41 -1.14 20.95
C SER A 218 -3.30 -0.44 22.31
N THR A 219 -2.53 0.65 22.41
CA THR A 219 -2.38 1.49 23.62
C THR A 219 -3.40 2.63 23.69
N GLY A 220 -4.35 2.70 22.75
CA GLY A 220 -5.39 3.74 22.70
C GLY A 220 -4.92 5.07 22.10
N ARG A 221 -3.67 5.19 21.66
CA ARG A 221 -3.16 6.40 20.99
C ARG A 221 -3.73 6.52 19.59
N LEU A 222 -4.10 7.72 19.19
CA LEU A 222 -4.64 7.99 17.85
C LEU A 222 -3.49 8.29 16.87
N TRP A 223 -3.30 7.39 15.92
CA TRP A 223 -2.42 7.60 14.79
C TRP A 223 -3.19 8.18 13.61
N GLN A 224 -2.54 9.09 12.91
CA GLN A 224 -3.11 9.75 11.74
C GLN A 224 -2.06 9.86 10.63
N VAL A 225 -2.51 9.63 9.41
CA VAL A 225 -1.73 9.84 8.18
C VAL A 225 -2.49 10.80 7.28
N ARG A 226 -1.79 11.77 6.72
CA ARG A 226 -2.38 12.76 5.81
C ARG A 226 -1.52 12.89 4.55
N LEU A 227 -2.17 12.87 3.40
CA LEU A 227 -1.53 13.20 2.13
C LEU A 227 -1.23 14.69 2.09
N ARG A 228 0.01 15.03 1.76
CA ARG A 228 0.51 16.39 1.57
C ARG A 228 1.28 16.47 0.26
N ASP A 229 1.58 17.68 -0.18
CA ASP A 229 2.47 17.94 -1.32
C ASP A 229 2.09 17.15 -2.59
N LEU A 230 0.77 16.99 -2.83
CA LEU A 230 0.27 16.29 -4.01
C LEU A 230 0.45 17.15 -5.25
N GLU A 231 1.21 16.66 -6.20
CA GLU A 231 1.46 17.30 -7.49
C GLU A 231 1.04 16.37 -8.64
N TRP A 232 0.37 16.93 -9.63
CA TRP A 232 0.02 16.25 -10.89
C TRP A 232 0.76 16.88 -12.03
N SER A 233 1.31 16.08 -12.94
CA SER A 233 1.94 16.58 -14.17
C SER A 233 0.89 17.22 -15.09
N PRO A 234 1.06 18.49 -15.49
CA PRO A 234 0.09 19.17 -16.37
C PRO A 234 -0.12 18.52 -17.73
N SER A 235 0.91 17.85 -18.25
CA SER A 235 0.92 17.27 -19.60
C SER A 235 0.09 16.00 -19.76
N LEU A 236 -0.48 15.43 -18.68
CA LEU A 236 -1.11 14.11 -18.72
C LEU A 236 -2.51 14.07 -18.09
N THR A 237 -3.07 15.22 -17.71
CA THR A 237 -4.45 15.32 -17.20
C THR A 237 -5.48 14.82 -18.21
N SER A 238 -5.16 14.76 -19.49
CA SER A 238 -6.04 14.26 -20.57
C SER A 238 -6.00 12.73 -20.80
N LEU A 239 -5.10 12.00 -20.11
CA LEU A 239 -4.95 10.56 -20.30
C LEU A 239 -5.54 9.71 -19.14
N LEU A 240 -6.19 10.37 -18.16
CA LEU A 240 -6.73 9.71 -16.96
C LEU A 240 -8.25 9.54 -16.98
N PHE A 241 -8.93 9.91 -18.09
CA PHE A 241 -10.37 9.79 -18.30
C PHE A 241 -10.71 8.87 -19.45
#